data_28b2fbcdcad5908b7b482cd917d08d65
#
_entry.id   28b2fbcdcad5908b7b482cd917d08d65
#
_cell.length_a   1.000
_cell.length_b   1.000
_cell.length_c   1.000
_cell.angle_alpha   90.00
_cell.angle_beta   90.00
_cell.angle_gamma   90.00
#
_symmetry.space_group_name_H-M   'P 1'
#
loop_
_entity.id
_entity.type
_entity.pdbx_description
1 polymer ?
#
loop_
_entity_poly.entity_id
_entity_poly.type
_entity_poly.pdbx_seq_one_letter_code
_entity_poly.pdbx_strand_id
1 'polypeptide(L)'
;MRLLLFLILASSLVGVLSIPNAFAQDEIPSWVKNNAGWWATDQIDDMSFLQGIQYLIKEGIMIIPPTETADPTGSQEVPSWIKNNAGWWADGQIDDGSFVLGIQWLISNGIIIVEEKLIPTDPDLRVAFIGDQGLGLNAIAVLNLIKDEGAQMVLHQGDFDYEDDPEAWDKQITNVLGSDFPYFASIGGHDSPKWDEYQQKLHDRLKKNPDAKCIGDFGVKSFCTYKGLFFVLASPAMDLIRETGFNSFIENQLNNNDHLWRVCSWHHEMIAVQNQPEPNETGLEIYESCKDGGAIIANGHWHYYARSQTLINFENQIVDPEWLEPNKLRVKEGATFTFISGLGGINIEPQKDCLPSPAKGCHVEWPKFYTTDQ
;
A
#
# COMPACT_ATOMS: atom_id res chain seq x y z
N MET A 1 -18.85 -13.61 79.05
CA MET A 1 -18.39 -12.76 77.94
C MET A 1 -17.74 -13.69 76.94
N ARG A 2 -18.48 -14.11 75.91
CA ARG A 2 -18.05 -15.07 74.86
C ARG A 2 -17.66 -14.34 73.61
N LEU A 3 -16.43 -14.49 73.19
CA LEU A 3 -15.86 -14.00 71.95
C LEU A 3 -16.27 -14.96 70.82
N LEU A 4 -16.99 -14.48 69.85
CA LEU A 4 -17.27 -15.21 68.57
C LEU A 4 -16.25 -14.75 67.49
N LEU A 5 -15.39 -15.72 67.10
CA LEU A 5 -14.52 -15.59 65.93
C LEU A 5 -15.34 -15.88 64.68
N PHE A 6 -15.43 -14.89 63.76
CA PHE A 6 -15.90 -15.12 62.40
C PHE A 6 -14.71 -15.41 61.47
N LEU A 7 -14.64 -16.62 60.96
CA LEU A 7 -13.76 -17.01 59.88
C LEU A 7 -14.40 -16.59 58.58
N ILE A 8 -13.77 -15.64 57.86
CA ILE A 8 -14.14 -15.29 56.47
C ILE A 8 -13.28 -16.17 55.55
N LEU A 9 -13.94 -17.13 54.90
CA LEU A 9 -13.38 -17.87 53.77
C LEU A 9 -13.39 -16.95 52.55
N ALA A 10 -12.22 -16.49 52.12
CA ALA A 10 -12.02 -15.85 50.84
C ALA A 10 -11.91 -16.94 49.76
N SER A 11 -13.00 -17.16 49.02
CA SER A 11 -12.96 -17.95 47.79
C SER A 11 -12.37 -17.10 46.66
N SER A 12 -11.12 -17.37 46.29
CA SER A 12 -10.48 -16.82 45.09
C SER A 12 -11.12 -17.44 43.85
N LEU A 13 -12.01 -16.69 43.19
CA LEU A 13 -12.48 -16.97 41.83
C LEU A 13 -11.31 -16.66 40.90
N VAL A 14 -10.64 -17.69 40.41
CA VAL A 14 -9.74 -17.56 39.25
C VAL A 14 -10.63 -17.44 38.03
N GLY A 15 -10.86 -16.21 37.58
CA GLY A 15 -11.49 -15.94 36.29
C GLY A 15 -10.52 -16.33 35.18
N VAL A 16 -10.83 -17.41 34.50
CA VAL A 16 -10.22 -17.74 33.22
C VAL A 16 -10.69 -16.66 32.23
N LEU A 17 -9.84 -15.69 31.95
CA LEU A 17 -10.02 -14.76 30.82
C LEU A 17 -9.87 -15.57 29.54
N SER A 18 -11.00 -15.98 28.96
CA SER A 18 -11.05 -16.44 27.58
C SER A 18 -10.72 -15.24 26.70
N ILE A 19 -9.50 -15.21 26.15
CA ILE A 19 -9.12 -14.29 25.08
C ILE A 19 -9.94 -14.75 23.85
N PRO A 20 -10.82 -13.93 23.27
CA PRO A 20 -11.42 -14.28 22.01
C PRO A 20 -10.31 -14.29 20.95
N ASN A 21 -10.01 -15.46 20.38
CA ASN A 21 -9.29 -15.57 19.13
C ASN A 21 -10.17 -15.00 18.03
N ALA A 22 -10.13 -13.70 17.82
CA ALA A 22 -10.76 -13.04 16.70
C ALA A 22 -9.73 -12.87 15.58
N PHE A 23 -9.27 -13.98 15.01
CA PHE A 23 -8.85 -14.00 13.64
C PHE A 23 -10.04 -14.62 12.88
N ALA A 24 -10.80 -13.79 12.17
CA ALA A 24 -11.68 -14.27 11.12
C ALA A 24 -10.73 -14.84 10.04
N GLN A 25 -10.46 -16.11 10.11
CA GLN A 25 -9.75 -16.86 9.09
C GLN A 25 -10.77 -17.00 7.96
N ASP A 26 -10.50 -16.41 6.80
CA ASP A 26 -11.29 -16.70 5.61
C ASP A 26 -11.32 -18.22 5.42
N GLU A 27 -12.53 -18.77 5.25
CA GLU A 27 -12.75 -20.21 5.22
C GLU A 27 -11.99 -20.80 4.03
N ILE A 28 -11.09 -21.78 4.27
CA ILE A 28 -10.31 -22.41 3.20
C ILE A 28 -11.29 -22.99 2.17
N PRO A 29 -11.16 -22.69 0.87
CA PRO A 29 -12.12 -23.12 -0.13
C PRO A 29 -12.36 -24.64 -0.15
N SER A 30 -13.58 -25.07 -0.28
CA SER A 30 -13.98 -26.48 -0.20
C SER A 30 -13.29 -27.40 -1.20
N TRP A 31 -12.84 -26.89 -2.35
CA TRP A 31 -12.08 -27.67 -3.33
C TRP A 31 -10.69 -28.08 -2.81
N VAL A 32 -10.11 -27.32 -1.88
CA VAL A 32 -8.83 -27.66 -1.22
C VAL A 32 -9.02 -28.89 -0.34
N LYS A 33 -10.18 -29.00 0.36
CA LYS A 33 -10.52 -30.18 1.15
C LYS A 33 -10.63 -31.44 0.30
N ASN A 34 -11.17 -31.33 -0.90
CA ASN A 34 -11.23 -32.46 -1.83
C ASN A 34 -9.82 -32.94 -2.22
N ASN A 35 -8.90 -32.03 -2.51
CA ASN A 35 -7.51 -32.37 -2.81
C ASN A 35 -6.81 -33.04 -1.63
N ALA A 36 -7.06 -32.58 -0.42
CA ALA A 36 -6.54 -33.19 0.81
C ALA A 36 -7.05 -34.62 1.01
N GLY A 37 -8.33 -34.88 0.72
CA GLY A 37 -8.92 -36.22 0.76
C GLY A 37 -8.31 -37.16 -0.29
N TRP A 38 -8.06 -36.69 -1.51
CA TRP A 38 -7.40 -37.46 -2.55
C TRP A 38 -5.95 -37.79 -2.19
N TRP A 39 -5.23 -36.87 -1.56
CA TRP A 39 -3.88 -37.12 -1.05
C TRP A 39 -3.89 -38.13 0.09
N ALA A 40 -4.80 -38.01 1.06
CA ALA A 40 -4.91 -38.95 2.17
C ALA A 40 -5.20 -40.37 1.73
N THR A 41 -5.80 -40.56 0.56
CA THR A 41 -6.12 -41.87 -0.05
C THR A 41 -5.17 -42.26 -1.17
N ASP A 42 -3.98 -41.62 -1.28
CA ASP A 42 -2.95 -41.89 -2.28
C ASP A 42 -3.41 -41.78 -3.75
N GLN A 43 -4.47 -40.97 -4.01
CA GLN A 43 -4.92 -40.67 -5.37
C GLN A 43 -4.07 -39.56 -6.04
N ILE A 44 -3.43 -38.71 -5.23
CA ILE A 44 -2.36 -37.79 -5.65
C ILE A 44 -1.12 -38.02 -4.79
N ASP A 45 0.05 -37.88 -5.40
CA ASP A 45 1.32 -38.09 -4.71
C ASP A 45 1.70 -36.92 -3.78
N ASP A 46 2.67 -37.18 -2.90
CA ASP A 46 3.11 -36.19 -1.90
C ASP A 46 3.63 -34.90 -2.55
N MET A 47 4.41 -35.03 -3.61
CA MET A 47 5.02 -33.85 -4.28
C MET A 47 3.93 -32.96 -4.90
N SER A 48 2.97 -33.56 -5.59
CA SER A 48 1.85 -32.82 -6.21
C SER A 48 1.00 -32.10 -5.16
N PHE A 49 0.73 -32.74 -4.02
CA PHE A 49 -0.01 -32.12 -2.93
C PHE A 49 0.77 -30.98 -2.28
N LEU A 50 2.05 -31.20 -1.94
CA LEU A 50 2.90 -30.20 -1.29
C LEU A 50 3.10 -28.98 -2.18
N GLN A 51 3.31 -29.16 -3.50
CA GLN A 51 3.37 -28.04 -4.45
C GLN A 51 2.05 -27.28 -4.52
N GLY A 52 0.92 -27.97 -4.46
CA GLY A 52 -0.40 -27.33 -4.37
C GLY A 52 -0.55 -26.47 -3.11
N ILE A 53 -0.16 -26.98 -1.95
CA ILE A 53 -0.17 -26.24 -0.69
C ILE A 53 0.78 -25.03 -0.76
N GLN A 54 1.99 -25.20 -1.29
CA GLN A 54 2.94 -24.08 -1.50
C GLN A 54 2.33 -23.00 -2.38
N TYR A 55 1.65 -23.36 -3.46
CA TYR A 55 0.95 -22.43 -4.33
C TYR A 55 -0.17 -21.70 -3.58
N LEU A 56 -1.00 -22.41 -2.81
CA LEU A 56 -2.09 -21.81 -2.04
C LEU A 56 -1.60 -20.79 -1.00
N ILE A 57 -0.47 -21.09 -0.34
CA ILE A 57 0.17 -20.20 0.61
C ILE A 57 0.76 -18.98 -0.12
N LYS A 58 1.45 -19.22 -1.25
CA LYS A 58 2.06 -18.15 -2.06
C LYS A 58 1.02 -17.17 -2.59
N GLU A 59 -0.15 -17.65 -3.02
CA GLU A 59 -1.24 -16.83 -3.55
C GLU A 59 -2.14 -16.24 -2.44
N GLY A 60 -1.84 -16.51 -1.16
CA GLY A 60 -2.62 -16.00 -0.03
C GLY A 60 -4.01 -16.65 0.13
N ILE A 61 -4.29 -17.75 -0.60
CA ILE A 61 -5.56 -18.51 -0.49
C ILE A 61 -5.59 -19.31 0.82
N MET A 62 -4.42 -19.72 1.31
CA MET A 62 -4.23 -20.39 2.61
C MET A 62 -3.30 -19.54 3.47
N ILE A 63 -3.81 -19.00 4.56
CA ILE A 63 -3.04 -18.19 5.50
C ILE A 63 -2.42 -19.12 6.55
N ILE A 64 -1.10 -19.12 6.64
CA ILE A 64 -0.35 -19.85 7.67
C ILE A 64 0.18 -18.83 8.68
N PRO A 65 -0.06 -19.01 9.99
CA PRO A 65 0.55 -18.17 11.01
C PRO A 65 2.08 -18.16 10.90
N PRO A 66 2.78 -17.10 11.33
CA PRO A 66 4.23 -17.02 11.30
C PRO A 66 4.87 -18.29 11.86
N THR A 67 5.67 -18.96 11.06
CA THR A 67 6.25 -20.27 11.37
C THR A 67 7.73 -20.25 10.99
N GLU A 68 8.61 -20.53 11.96
CA GLU A 68 10.04 -20.64 11.70
C GLU A 68 10.31 -21.83 10.76
N THR A 69 11.09 -21.60 9.73
CA THR A 69 11.51 -22.63 8.78
C THR A 69 12.88 -23.20 9.19
N ALA A 70 13.01 -24.53 9.22
CA ALA A 70 14.31 -25.14 9.32
C ALA A 70 15.04 -25.09 7.96
N ASP A 71 16.37 -25.06 8.00
CA ASP A 71 17.17 -25.23 6.78
C ASP A 71 16.80 -26.54 6.09
N PRO A 72 16.72 -26.56 4.75
CA PRO A 72 16.37 -27.77 4.00
C PRO A 72 17.40 -28.87 4.25
N THR A 73 17.14 -29.76 5.18
CA THR A 73 17.99 -30.92 5.45
C THR A 73 17.47 -32.13 4.67
N GLY A 74 17.63 -32.14 3.36
CA GLY A 74 17.45 -33.32 2.48
C GLY A 74 16.11 -34.07 2.63
N SER A 75 15.62 -34.69 1.56
CA SER A 75 14.34 -35.39 1.41
C SER A 75 13.81 -36.05 2.69
N GLN A 76 12.95 -35.36 3.42
CA GLN A 76 12.19 -35.98 4.51
C GLN A 76 10.87 -36.50 3.93
N GLU A 77 10.56 -37.75 4.19
CA GLU A 77 9.27 -38.34 3.86
C GLU A 77 8.18 -37.65 4.70
N VAL A 78 7.02 -37.39 4.08
CA VAL A 78 5.86 -36.84 4.79
C VAL A 78 5.37 -37.87 5.83
N PRO A 79 5.31 -37.53 7.12
CA PRO A 79 4.83 -38.47 8.12
C PRO A 79 3.36 -38.87 7.86
N SER A 80 3.06 -40.15 8.06
CA SER A 80 1.71 -40.69 7.82
C SER A 80 0.61 -39.99 8.65
N TRP A 81 0.93 -39.44 9.81
CA TRP A 81 -0.03 -38.71 10.62
C TRP A 81 -0.50 -37.39 9.96
N ILE A 82 0.32 -36.76 9.12
CA ILE A 82 -0.08 -35.57 8.35
C ILE A 82 -1.11 -35.98 7.26
N LYS A 83 -0.90 -37.10 6.59
CA LYS A 83 -1.92 -37.63 5.65
C LYS A 83 -3.22 -37.96 6.35
N ASN A 84 -3.15 -38.55 7.56
CA ASN A 84 -4.35 -38.81 8.36
C ASN A 84 -5.08 -37.51 8.71
N ASN A 85 -4.36 -36.46 9.13
CA ASN A 85 -4.94 -35.14 9.38
C ASN A 85 -5.64 -34.57 8.15
N ALA A 86 -5.04 -34.69 6.99
CA ALA A 86 -5.64 -34.23 5.73
C ALA A 86 -6.92 -34.97 5.40
N GLY A 87 -6.96 -36.29 5.64
CA GLY A 87 -8.19 -37.09 5.50
C GLY A 87 -9.28 -36.70 6.47
N TRP A 88 -8.95 -36.55 7.77
CA TRP A 88 -9.91 -36.11 8.77
C TRP A 88 -10.44 -34.70 8.51
N TRP A 89 -9.62 -33.81 7.99
CA TRP A 89 -10.04 -32.49 7.60
C TRP A 89 -10.98 -32.50 6.38
N ALA A 90 -10.64 -33.30 5.35
CA ALA A 90 -11.49 -33.47 4.19
C ALA A 90 -12.88 -34.03 4.56
N ASP A 91 -12.93 -34.96 5.53
CA ASP A 91 -14.15 -35.56 6.06
C ASP A 91 -14.88 -34.67 7.09
N GLY A 92 -14.34 -33.48 7.41
CA GLY A 92 -14.92 -32.55 8.39
C GLY A 92 -14.80 -33.02 9.84
N GLN A 93 -13.90 -33.95 10.16
CA GLN A 93 -13.67 -34.47 11.50
C GLN A 93 -12.79 -33.55 12.34
N ILE A 94 -11.94 -32.72 11.71
CA ILE A 94 -11.16 -31.67 12.32
C ILE A 94 -11.41 -30.33 11.61
N ASP A 95 -11.19 -29.23 12.30
CA ASP A 95 -11.33 -27.86 11.79
C ASP A 95 -10.13 -27.41 10.94
N ASP A 96 -10.26 -26.28 10.26
CA ASP A 96 -9.23 -25.69 9.41
C ASP A 96 -7.96 -25.37 10.20
N GLY A 97 -8.09 -24.90 11.45
CA GLY A 97 -6.96 -24.60 12.32
C GLY A 97 -6.11 -25.84 12.63
N SER A 98 -6.77 -26.97 12.91
CA SER A 98 -6.08 -28.26 13.15
C SER A 98 -5.33 -28.76 11.94
N PHE A 99 -5.87 -28.58 10.72
CA PHE A 99 -5.19 -28.91 9.49
C PHE A 99 -3.98 -27.98 9.26
N VAL A 100 -4.15 -26.66 9.47
CA VAL A 100 -3.08 -25.66 9.35
C VAL A 100 -1.90 -25.97 10.28
N LEU A 101 -2.13 -26.45 11.51
CA LEU A 101 -1.05 -26.90 12.39
C LEU A 101 -0.19 -28.03 11.78
N GLY A 102 -0.81 -28.95 11.02
CA GLY A 102 -0.09 -29.96 10.28
C GLY A 102 0.78 -29.35 9.16
N ILE A 103 0.28 -28.36 8.46
CA ILE A 103 1.05 -27.62 7.44
C ILE A 103 2.21 -26.82 8.08
N GLN A 104 1.97 -26.16 9.20
CA GLN A 104 3.04 -25.48 9.97
C GLN A 104 4.15 -26.44 10.38
N TRP A 105 3.80 -27.66 10.78
CA TRP A 105 4.80 -28.69 11.09
C TRP A 105 5.64 -29.06 9.86
N LEU A 106 5.02 -29.21 8.67
CA LEU A 106 5.74 -29.47 7.42
C LEU A 106 6.71 -28.32 7.06
N ILE A 107 6.30 -27.08 7.29
CA ILE A 107 7.13 -25.89 7.09
C ILE A 107 8.29 -25.87 8.08
N SER A 108 8.01 -26.06 9.38
CA SER A 108 9.04 -26.06 10.43
C SER A 108 10.08 -27.17 10.29
N ASN A 109 9.75 -28.23 9.54
CA ASN A 109 10.69 -29.34 9.29
C ASN A 109 11.29 -29.28 7.87
N GLY A 110 11.10 -28.18 7.13
CA GLY A 110 11.71 -27.98 5.81
C GLY A 110 11.20 -28.91 4.71
N ILE A 111 10.04 -29.55 4.91
CA ILE A 111 9.37 -30.40 3.92
C ILE A 111 8.56 -29.54 2.94
N ILE A 112 7.85 -28.55 3.44
CA ILE A 112 7.30 -27.45 2.65
C ILE A 112 8.28 -26.27 2.77
N ILE A 113 8.87 -25.91 1.64
CA ILE A 113 9.61 -24.66 1.53
C ILE A 113 8.59 -23.60 1.11
N VAL A 114 8.06 -22.87 2.08
CA VAL A 114 7.43 -21.61 1.75
C VAL A 114 8.60 -20.69 1.43
N GLU A 115 8.80 -20.39 0.15
CA GLU A 115 9.55 -19.18 -0.16
C GLU A 115 8.77 -18.08 0.56
N GLU A 116 9.33 -17.65 1.69
CA GLU A 116 8.82 -16.49 2.38
C GLU A 116 8.67 -15.44 1.30
N LYS A 117 7.45 -15.06 0.97
CA LYS A 117 7.25 -13.85 0.18
C LYS A 117 7.93 -12.82 1.04
N LEU A 118 9.19 -12.52 0.69
CA LEU A 118 9.95 -11.49 1.35
C LEU A 118 9.08 -10.25 1.23
N ILE A 119 8.22 -10.04 2.22
CA ILE A 119 7.79 -8.69 2.55
C ILE A 119 9.13 -8.06 2.88
N PRO A 120 9.69 -7.24 2.00
CA PRO A 120 10.98 -6.67 2.26
C PRO A 120 10.86 -5.98 3.61
N THR A 121 11.50 -6.58 4.59
CA THR A 121 11.63 -6.02 5.92
C THR A 121 12.74 -4.96 5.87
N ASP A 122 12.63 -4.02 4.91
CA ASP A 122 13.27 -2.74 5.09
C ASP A 122 12.20 -1.85 5.75
N PRO A 123 12.06 -1.88 7.09
CA PRO A 123 11.02 -1.14 7.80
C PRO A 123 11.22 0.36 7.68
N ASP A 124 12.34 0.81 7.10
CA ASP A 124 12.81 2.19 7.08
C ASP A 124 12.87 2.78 5.67
N LEU A 125 12.08 2.28 4.69
CA LEU A 125 12.02 2.92 3.37
C LEU A 125 11.51 4.36 3.51
N ARG A 126 12.37 5.33 3.24
CA ARG A 126 12.03 6.75 3.22
C ARG A 126 11.67 7.16 1.80
N VAL A 127 10.43 7.56 1.63
CA VAL A 127 9.87 8.02 0.36
C VAL A 127 9.69 9.52 0.39
N ALA A 128 10.24 10.24 -0.57
CA ALA A 128 9.92 11.63 -0.79
C ALA A 128 8.74 11.73 -1.78
N PHE A 129 7.70 12.43 -1.38
CA PHE A 129 6.55 12.76 -2.23
C PHE A 129 6.66 14.22 -2.63
N ILE A 130 6.74 14.49 -3.92
CA ILE A 130 6.77 15.85 -4.47
C ILE A 130 5.98 15.90 -5.77
N GLY A 131 5.42 17.06 -6.09
CA GLY A 131 4.92 17.45 -7.40
C GLY A 131 5.40 18.87 -7.71
N ASP A 132 5.16 19.37 -8.92
CA ASP A 132 5.30 20.78 -9.24
C ASP A 132 6.72 21.28 -9.00
N GLN A 133 7.69 20.63 -9.67
CA GLN A 133 9.11 20.80 -9.35
C GLN A 133 9.71 22.08 -9.94
N GLY A 134 9.59 22.27 -11.25
CA GLY A 134 10.26 23.35 -11.96
C GLY A 134 11.76 23.16 -12.11
N LEU A 135 12.41 24.13 -12.77
CA LEU A 135 13.85 24.25 -12.90
C LEU A 135 14.37 25.39 -12.02
N GLY A 136 15.61 25.27 -11.53
CA GLY A 136 16.27 26.35 -10.82
C GLY A 136 16.54 26.09 -9.34
N LEU A 137 16.83 27.20 -8.60
CA LEU A 137 17.40 27.09 -7.26
C LEU A 137 16.46 26.47 -6.22
N ASN A 138 15.16 26.73 -6.31
CA ASN A 138 14.20 26.18 -5.34
C ASN A 138 14.08 24.65 -5.54
N ALA A 139 13.94 24.19 -6.78
CA ALA A 139 13.88 22.75 -7.07
C ALA A 139 15.20 22.05 -6.64
N ILE A 140 16.34 22.67 -6.88
CA ILE A 140 17.64 22.18 -6.39
C ILE A 140 17.66 22.11 -4.85
N ALA A 141 17.09 23.10 -4.15
CA ALA A 141 16.99 23.09 -2.69
C ALA A 141 16.11 21.95 -2.18
N VAL A 142 14.96 21.68 -2.84
CA VAL A 142 14.11 20.54 -2.51
C VAL A 142 14.83 19.22 -2.75
N LEU A 143 15.51 19.05 -3.88
CA LEU A 143 16.29 17.85 -4.16
C LEU A 143 17.42 17.64 -3.13
N ASN A 144 18.08 18.71 -2.68
CA ASN A 144 19.07 18.63 -1.60
C ASN A 144 18.43 18.21 -0.27
N LEU A 145 17.25 18.75 0.07
CA LEU A 145 16.51 18.34 1.27
C LEU A 145 16.17 16.85 1.21
N ILE A 146 15.68 16.33 0.07
CA ILE A 146 15.40 14.91 -0.15
C ILE A 146 16.65 14.06 0.13
N LYS A 147 17.81 14.52 -0.35
CA LYS A 147 19.09 13.85 -0.13
C LYS A 147 19.52 13.90 1.34
N ASP A 148 19.43 15.06 1.97
CA ASP A 148 19.89 15.30 3.35
C ASP A 148 19.02 14.56 4.37
N GLU A 149 17.71 14.42 4.09
CA GLU A 149 16.79 13.61 4.87
C GLU A 149 16.95 12.09 4.64
N GLY A 150 17.80 11.70 3.71
CA GLY A 150 18.11 10.30 3.41
C GLY A 150 16.96 9.55 2.77
N ALA A 151 16.13 10.23 1.95
CA ALA A 151 15.13 9.54 1.16
C ALA A 151 15.79 8.56 0.18
N GLN A 152 15.15 7.43 -0.01
CA GLN A 152 15.66 6.31 -0.81
C GLN A 152 14.95 6.20 -2.17
N MET A 153 13.87 6.94 -2.35
CA MET A 153 13.16 7.11 -3.61
C MET A 153 12.35 8.40 -3.60
N VAL A 154 12.02 8.87 -4.79
CA VAL A 154 11.01 9.89 -5.03
C VAL A 154 9.80 9.25 -5.69
N LEU A 155 8.60 9.64 -5.24
CA LEU A 155 7.34 9.45 -5.93
C LEU A 155 6.79 10.83 -6.29
N HIS A 156 6.90 11.19 -7.58
CA HIS A 156 6.57 12.50 -8.11
C HIS A 156 5.14 12.52 -8.68
N GLN A 157 4.35 13.50 -8.28
CA GLN A 157 2.95 13.61 -8.65
C GLN A 157 2.70 14.46 -9.91
N GLY A 158 3.70 14.58 -10.80
CA GLY A 158 3.56 15.32 -12.06
C GLY A 158 3.99 16.78 -11.99
N ASP A 159 4.01 17.42 -13.16
CA ASP A 159 4.53 18.77 -13.41
C ASP A 159 6.01 18.92 -13.08
N PHE A 160 6.85 18.47 -14.03
CA PHE A 160 8.28 18.27 -13.77
C PHE A 160 9.11 19.56 -13.86
N ASP A 161 8.97 20.34 -14.94
CA ASP A 161 9.88 21.48 -15.14
C ASP A 161 9.23 22.80 -15.62
N TYR A 162 8.02 22.76 -16.19
CA TYR A 162 7.29 23.92 -16.76
C TYR A 162 7.99 24.61 -17.94
N GLU A 163 9.10 24.07 -18.44
CA GLU A 163 9.93 24.65 -19.50
C GLU A 163 9.99 23.74 -20.75
N ASP A 164 9.31 22.60 -20.74
CA ASP A 164 9.37 21.56 -21.78
C ASP A 164 10.81 21.08 -22.09
N ASP A 165 11.67 21.00 -21.05
CA ASP A 165 13.09 20.60 -21.18
C ASP A 165 13.41 19.34 -20.35
N PRO A 166 13.04 18.13 -20.84
CA PRO A 166 13.32 16.86 -20.16
C PRO A 166 14.82 16.62 -19.88
N GLU A 167 15.70 17.19 -20.69
CA GLU A 167 17.16 17.07 -20.51
C GLU A 167 17.64 17.88 -19.31
N ALA A 168 17.19 19.14 -19.18
CA ALA A 168 17.53 20.00 -18.05
C ALA A 168 16.96 19.44 -16.74
N TRP A 169 15.73 18.93 -16.78
CA TRP A 169 15.09 18.29 -15.64
C TRP A 169 15.86 17.05 -15.15
N ASP A 170 16.14 16.10 -16.06
CA ASP A 170 16.91 14.90 -15.72
C ASP A 170 18.32 15.22 -15.21
N LYS A 171 18.97 16.20 -15.81
CA LYS A 171 20.29 16.67 -15.40
C LYS A 171 20.26 17.31 -14.01
N GLN A 172 19.21 18.09 -13.69
CA GLN A 172 19.04 18.69 -12.36
C GLN A 172 18.96 17.59 -11.28
N ILE A 173 18.15 16.57 -11.48
CA ILE A 173 18.02 15.43 -10.57
C ILE A 173 19.34 14.67 -10.46
N THR A 174 19.97 14.39 -11.60
CA THR A 174 21.25 13.66 -11.66
C THR A 174 22.36 14.37 -10.90
N ASN A 175 22.44 15.69 -10.98
CA ASN A 175 23.45 16.48 -10.31
C ASN A 175 23.33 16.44 -8.78
N VAL A 176 22.14 16.27 -8.23
CA VAL A 176 21.90 16.30 -6.78
C VAL A 176 21.78 14.89 -6.20
N LEU A 177 20.93 14.06 -6.78
CA LEU A 177 20.59 12.73 -6.26
C LEU A 177 21.43 11.60 -6.87
N GLY A 178 21.95 11.80 -8.07
CA GLY A 178 22.63 10.76 -8.84
C GLY A 178 21.78 10.24 -10.01
N SER A 179 22.45 9.61 -10.98
CA SER A 179 21.81 9.12 -12.21
C SER A 179 21.03 7.81 -12.01
N ASP A 180 21.23 7.14 -10.91
CA ASP A 180 20.64 5.85 -10.52
C ASP A 180 19.66 5.99 -9.36
N PHE A 181 19.41 7.22 -8.88
CA PHE A 181 18.43 7.43 -7.81
C PHE A 181 17.04 7.03 -8.27
N PRO A 182 16.31 6.16 -7.50
CA PRO A 182 14.99 5.70 -7.86
C PRO A 182 13.97 6.85 -7.89
N TYR A 183 13.45 7.14 -9.06
CA TYR A 183 12.55 8.26 -9.30
C TYR A 183 11.35 7.76 -10.10
N PHE A 184 10.21 7.70 -9.44
CA PHE A 184 8.95 7.26 -10.04
C PHE A 184 8.04 8.47 -10.17
N ALA A 185 7.21 8.50 -11.21
CA ALA A 185 6.35 9.65 -11.42
C ALA A 185 5.06 9.29 -12.14
N SER A 186 3.99 10.02 -11.80
CA SER A 186 2.81 10.18 -12.64
C SER A 186 3.00 11.42 -13.52
N ILE A 187 2.39 11.44 -14.71
CA ILE A 187 2.39 12.61 -15.58
C ILE A 187 1.53 13.72 -14.98
N GLY A 188 1.94 14.98 -15.14
CA GLY A 188 1.16 16.18 -14.89
C GLY A 188 0.76 16.91 -16.18
N GLY A 189 -0.01 17.98 -16.03
CA GLY A 189 -0.52 18.75 -17.18
C GLY A 189 0.59 19.36 -18.02
N HIS A 190 1.58 19.94 -17.37
CA HIS A 190 2.74 20.56 -18.01
C HIS A 190 3.71 19.56 -18.65
N ASP A 191 3.65 18.28 -18.31
CA ASP A 191 4.53 17.26 -18.88
C ASP A 191 4.02 16.73 -20.23
N SER A 192 2.71 16.88 -20.49
CA SER A 192 2.03 16.28 -21.65
C SER A 192 2.66 16.59 -23.00
N PRO A 193 3.15 17.80 -23.28
CA PRO A 193 3.74 18.12 -24.58
C PRO A 193 5.02 17.34 -24.91
N LYS A 194 5.74 16.91 -23.87
CA LYS A 194 7.03 16.22 -23.95
C LYS A 194 7.06 14.88 -23.23
N TRP A 195 5.89 14.29 -22.96
CA TRP A 195 5.75 13.10 -22.15
C TRP A 195 6.66 11.94 -22.57
N ASP A 196 6.71 11.62 -23.86
CA ASP A 196 7.54 10.53 -24.35
C ASP A 196 9.03 10.69 -23.98
N GLU A 197 9.53 11.94 -23.97
CA GLU A 197 10.91 12.25 -23.61
C GLU A 197 11.13 12.14 -22.09
N TYR A 198 10.20 12.63 -21.26
CA TYR A 198 10.22 12.48 -19.80
C TYR A 198 10.11 11.01 -19.38
N GLN A 199 9.16 10.29 -19.96
CA GLN A 199 8.98 8.86 -19.71
C GLN A 199 10.25 8.06 -20.02
N GLN A 200 10.93 8.40 -21.12
CA GLN A 200 12.20 7.75 -21.49
C GLN A 200 13.28 8.02 -20.44
N LYS A 201 13.41 9.25 -19.92
CA LYS A 201 14.37 9.59 -18.84
C LYS A 201 14.07 8.80 -17.57
N LEU A 202 12.81 8.71 -17.19
CA LEU A 202 12.36 7.89 -16.05
C LEU A 202 12.70 6.41 -16.25
N HIS A 203 12.41 5.84 -17.41
CA HIS A 203 12.78 4.46 -17.71
C HIS A 203 14.29 4.23 -17.63
N ASP A 204 15.10 5.17 -18.11
CA ASP A 204 16.56 5.03 -18.09
C ASP A 204 17.14 5.10 -16.66
N ARG A 205 16.47 5.79 -15.73
CA ARG A 205 16.78 5.75 -14.30
C ARG A 205 16.39 4.41 -13.68
N LEU A 206 15.15 3.92 -13.94
CA LEU A 206 14.64 2.69 -13.36
C LEU A 206 15.40 1.44 -13.84
N LYS A 207 15.90 1.42 -15.07
CA LYS A 207 16.77 0.34 -15.57
C LYS A 207 18.02 0.11 -14.72
N LYS A 208 18.48 1.13 -13.99
CA LYS A 208 19.63 1.03 -13.09
C LYS A 208 19.26 0.50 -11.70
N ASN A 209 17.97 0.29 -11.45
CA ASN A 209 17.44 -0.16 -10.18
C ASN A 209 16.77 -1.54 -10.33
N PRO A 210 17.46 -2.64 -10.10
CA PRO A 210 16.93 -3.98 -10.31
C PRO A 210 15.73 -4.33 -9.42
N ASP A 211 15.59 -3.65 -8.28
CA ASP A 211 14.47 -3.83 -7.35
C ASP A 211 13.19 -3.10 -7.82
N ALA A 212 13.31 -2.18 -8.77
CA ALA A 212 12.19 -1.46 -9.35
C ALA A 212 11.50 -2.31 -10.43
N LYS A 213 10.22 -2.59 -10.26
CA LYS A 213 9.41 -3.34 -11.24
C LYS A 213 8.14 -2.54 -11.51
N CYS A 214 7.94 -2.13 -12.77
CA CYS A 214 6.74 -1.44 -13.21
C CYS A 214 6.08 -2.20 -14.36
N ILE A 215 4.76 -2.26 -14.35
CA ILE A 215 3.93 -2.93 -15.36
C ILE A 215 2.82 -1.96 -15.81
N GLY A 216 2.57 -1.90 -17.10
CA GLY A 216 1.62 -0.98 -17.72
C GLY A 216 2.31 0.21 -18.40
N ASP A 217 1.53 1.21 -18.78
CA ASP A 217 2.04 2.47 -19.35
C ASP A 217 2.55 3.36 -18.21
N PHE A 218 3.87 3.39 -18.06
CA PHE A 218 4.55 3.98 -16.91
C PHE A 218 4.21 5.46 -16.73
N GLY A 219 3.72 5.81 -15.55
CA GLY A 219 3.32 7.18 -15.20
C GLY A 219 1.93 7.60 -15.70
N VAL A 220 1.31 6.80 -16.58
CA VAL A 220 -0.01 7.05 -17.16
C VAL A 220 -1.05 6.09 -16.56
N LYS A 221 -0.82 4.80 -16.71
CA LYS A 221 -1.70 3.74 -16.20
C LYS A 221 -0.88 2.49 -15.91
N SER A 222 -0.19 2.53 -14.79
CA SER A 222 0.78 1.51 -14.41
C SER A 222 0.77 1.27 -12.90
N PHE A 223 1.38 0.16 -12.50
CA PHE A 223 1.72 -0.08 -11.11
C PHE A 223 3.16 -0.50 -10.98
N CYS A 224 3.74 -0.20 -9.85
CA CYS A 224 5.13 -0.51 -9.56
C CYS A 224 5.29 -1.14 -8.18
N THR A 225 6.38 -1.89 -8.03
CA THR A 225 6.89 -2.33 -6.73
C THR A 225 8.33 -1.89 -6.55
N TYR A 226 8.67 -1.43 -5.37
CA TYR A 226 10.03 -1.10 -4.98
C TYR A 226 10.24 -1.32 -3.48
N LYS A 227 11.18 -2.18 -3.10
CA LYS A 227 11.52 -2.50 -1.70
C LYS A 227 10.32 -2.70 -0.78
N GLY A 228 9.30 -3.43 -1.24
CA GLY A 228 8.09 -3.74 -0.48
C GLY A 228 6.97 -2.70 -0.50
N LEU A 229 7.21 -1.55 -1.10
CA LEU A 229 6.15 -0.61 -1.42
C LEU A 229 5.49 -1.00 -2.74
N PHE A 230 4.16 -1.04 -2.76
CA PHE A 230 3.36 -1.13 -3.97
C PHE A 230 2.71 0.22 -4.26
N PHE A 231 2.73 0.65 -5.50
CA PHE A 231 2.08 1.90 -5.86
C PHE A 231 1.54 1.90 -7.29
N VAL A 232 0.39 2.53 -7.45
CA VAL A 232 -0.27 2.78 -8.72
C VAL A 232 0.07 4.19 -9.16
N LEU A 233 0.50 4.32 -10.41
CA LEU A 233 0.72 5.59 -11.10
C LEU A 233 -0.40 5.77 -12.12
N ALA A 234 -1.23 6.78 -11.93
CA ALA A 234 -2.39 7.07 -12.77
C ALA A 234 -2.32 8.49 -13.31
N SER A 235 -3.07 8.75 -14.38
CA SER A 235 -3.17 10.08 -15.02
C SER A 235 -4.62 10.43 -15.38
N PRO A 236 -5.55 10.35 -14.43
CA PRO A 236 -6.91 10.80 -14.70
C PRO A 236 -6.90 12.29 -15.01
N ALA A 237 -7.83 12.73 -15.86
CA ALA A 237 -8.02 14.13 -16.26
C ALA A 237 -6.91 14.78 -17.08
N MET A 238 -6.03 14.01 -17.70
CA MET A 238 -5.05 14.54 -18.64
C MET A 238 -5.68 14.71 -20.05
N ASP A 239 -5.82 15.93 -20.51
CA ASP A 239 -6.48 16.26 -21.79
C ASP A 239 -5.88 15.56 -23.01
N LEU A 240 -4.57 15.38 -23.03
CA LEU A 240 -3.85 14.72 -24.13
C LEU A 240 -3.84 13.20 -23.98
N ILE A 241 -4.09 12.68 -22.79
CA ILE A 241 -4.12 11.25 -22.49
C ILE A 241 -5.57 10.81 -22.38
N ARG A 242 -6.07 10.15 -23.42
CA ARG A 242 -7.48 9.69 -23.51
C ARG A 242 -7.70 8.34 -22.82
N GLU A 243 -6.94 8.04 -21.78
CA GLU A 243 -7.12 6.83 -20.99
C GLU A 243 -8.35 6.94 -20.10
N THR A 244 -9.06 5.84 -19.93
CA THR A 244 -10.26 5.72 -19.11
C THR A 244 -10.20 4.46 -18.25
N GLY A 245 -11.16 4.28 -17.34
CA GLY A 245 -11.26 3.08 -16.52
C GLY A 245 -10.16 2.98 -15.45
N PHE A 246 -9.73 4.11 -14.91
CA PHE A 246 -8.72 4.16 -13.85
C PHE A 246 -9.22 3.50 -12.56
N ASN A 247 -10.49 3.73 -12.19
CA ASN A 247 -11.11 3.10 -11.02
C ASN A 247 -11.02 1.57 -11.09
N SER A 248 -11.50 0.96 -12.17
CA SER A 248 -11.43 -0.49 -12.35
C SER A 248 -10.01 -1.03 -12.41
N PHE A 249 -9.08 -0.25 -12.99
CA PHE A 249 -7.66 -0.61 -12.99
C PHE A 249 -7.10 -0.61 -11.57
N ILE A 250 -7.32 0.45 -10.80
CA ILE A 250 -6.86 0.60 -9.40
C ILE A 250 -7.44 -0.54 -8.54
N GLU A 251 -8.75 -0.77 -8.59
CA GLU A 251 -9.41 -1.86 -7.88
C GLU A 251 -8.78 -3.22 -8.19
N ASN A 252 -8.58 -3.51 -9.49
CA ASN A 252 -7.97 -4.78 -9.88
C ASN A 252 -6.53 -4.93 -9.35
N GLN A 253 -5.74 -3.86 -9.38
CA GLN A 253 -4.36 -3.92 -8.91
C GLN A 253 -4.28 -4.04 -7.38
N LEU A 254 -5.12 -3.33 -6.64
CA LEU A 254 -5.12 -3.37 -5.18
C LEU A 254 -5.71 -4.69 -4.65
N ASN A 255 -6.77 -5.23 -5.26
CA ASN A 255 -7.37 -6.50 -4.88
C ASN A 255 -6.48 -7.72 -5.16
N ASN A 256 -5.57 -7.63 -6.13
CA ASN A 256 -4.62 -8.69 -6.46
C ASN A 256 -3.24 -8.47 -5.84
N ASN A 257 -3.18 -7.74 -4.74
CA ASN A 257 -1.94 -7.30 -4.12
C ASN A 257 -2.04 -7.34 -2.59
N ASP A 258 -1.07 -7.94 -1.94
CA ASP A 258 -1.01 -8.11 -0.48
C ASP A 258 0.13 -7.32 0.18
N HIS A 259 0.75 -6.35 -0.52
CA HIS A 259 1.76 -5.48 0.08
C HIS A 259 1.15 -4.70 1.24
N LEU A 260 1.89 -4.62 2.35
CA LEU A 260 1.46 -3.90 3.55
C LEU A 260 1.25 -2.40 3.27
N TRP A 261 2.16 -1.81 2.49
CA TRP A 261 2.09 -0.41 2.11
C TRP A 261 1.73 -0.26 0.64
N ARG A 262 0.62 0.43 0.39
CA ARG A 262 0.06 0.69 -0.93
C ARG A 262 -0.18 2.17 -1.10
N VAL A 263 0.15 2.72 -2.28
CA VAL A 263 -0.04 4.13 -2.63
C VAL A 263 -0.73 4.23 -3.98
N CYS A 264 -1.70 5.10 -4.10
CA CYS A 264 -2.21 5.60 -5.37
C CYS A 264 -1.64 7.01 -5.59
N SER A 265 -1.09 7.28 -6.77
CA SER A 265 -0.46 8.56 -7.09
C SER A 265 -0.93 9.07 -8.45
N TRP A 266 -1.35 10.31 -8.49
CA TRP A 266 -1.69 11.06 -9.70
C TRP A 266 -1.61 12.57 -9.45
N HIS A 267 -1.71 13.38 -10.52
CA HIS A 267 -1.49 14.82 -10.44
C HIS A 267 -2.69 15.60 -9.91
N HIS A 268 -3.80 15.63 -10.65
CA HIS A 268 -4.97 16.47 -10.37
C HIS A 268 -5.84 15.94 -9.21
N GLU A 269 -6.53 16.84 -8.51
CA GLU A 269 -7.43 16.49 -7.42
C GLU A 269 -8.91 16.70 -7.77
N MET A 270 -9.77 16.33 -6.82
CA MET A 270 -11.19 16.62 -6.82
C MET A 270 -11.50 17.82 -5.95
N ILE A 271 -12.48 18.64 -6.33
CA ILE A 271 -12.94 19.80 -5.54
C ILE A 271 -13.26 19.43 -4.08
N ALA A 272 -13.73 18.22 -3.83
CA ALA A 272 -14.04 17.74 -2.48
C ALA A 272 -12.80 17.52 -1.61
N VAL A 273 -11.61 17.43 -2.22
CA VAL A 273 -10.34 17.13 -1.54
C VAL A 273 -9.24 18.13 -1.90
N GLN A 274 -9.60 19.32 -2.33
CA GLN A 274 -8.70 20.42 -2.63
C GLN A 274 -9.19 21.73 -1.97
N ASN A 275 -8.31 22.73 -1.90
CA ASN A 275 -8.56 24.01 -1.25
C ASN A 275 -8.89 25.15 -2.19
N GLN A 276 -8.95 24.89 -3.46
CA GLN A 276 -9.20 25.88 -4.49
C GLN A 276 -10.48 25.51 -5.25
N PRO A 277 -11.23 26.49 -5.78
CA PRO A 277 -12.49 26.27 -6.47
C PRO A 277 -12.28 25.82 -7.92
N GLU A 278 -11.44 24.82 -8.15
CA GLU A 278 -11.25 24.23 -9.49
C GLU A 278 -12.32 23.16 -9.76
N PRO A 279 -12.67 22.93 -11.04
CA PRO A 279 -13.63 21.88 -11.41
C PRO A 279 -13.15 20.49 -11.02
N ASN A 280 -14.10 19.57 -10.86
CA ASN A 280 -13.78 18.15 -10.69
C ASN A 280 -13.19 17.56 -11.96
N GLU A 281 -11.95 17.16 -11.94
CA GLU A 281 -11.25 16.62 -13.08
C GLU A 281 -11.10 15.10 -13.03
N THR A 282 -10.88 14.54 -11.85
CA THR A 282 -10.47 13.14 -11.70
C THR A 282 -11.60 12.15 -11.43
N GLY A 283 -12.73 12.58 -10.86
CA GLY A 283 -13.79 11.71 -10.38
C GLY A 283 -13.54 11.14 -8.97
N LEU A 284 -14.60 11.03 -8.15
CA LEU A 284 -14.50 10.51 -6.79
C LEU A 284 -14.28 9.00 -6.75
N GLU A 285 -14.71 8.28 -7.75
CA GLU A 285 -14.61 6.83 -7.82
C GLU A 285 -13.18 6.30 -7.73
N ILE A 286 -12.17 7.06 -8.20
CA ILE A 286 -10.78 6.64 -8.05
C ILE A 286 -10.27 6.79 -6.62
N TYR A 287 -10.74 7.81 -5.88
CA TYR A 287 -10.45 7.96 -4.45
C TYR A 287 -11.08 6.84 -3.64
N GLU A 288 -12.33 6.49 -3.94
CA GLU A 288 -13.04 5.40 -3.27
C GLU A 288 -12.37 4.06 -3.56
N SER A 289 -11.96 3.79 -4.81
CA SER A 289 -11.23 2.56 -5.16
C SER A 289 -9.91 2.42 -4.40
N CYS A 290 -9.15 3.52 -4.23
CA CYS A 290 -7.91 3.53 -3.44
C CYS A 290 -8.18 3.32 -1.95
N LYS A 291 -9.24 3.95 -1.41
CA LYS A 291 -9.67 3.79 -0.03
C LYS A 291 -10.09 2.35 0.25
N ASP A 292 -10.92 1.78 -0.61
CA ASP A 292 -11.42 0.42 -0.46
C ASP A 292 -10.29 -0.60 -0.53
N GLY A 293 -9.28 -0.35 -1.37
CA GLY A 293 -8.05 -1.12 -1.44
C GLY A 293 -7.02 -0.80 -0.34
N GLY A 294 -7.31 0.08 0.62
CA GLY A 294 -6.40 0.41 1.72
C GLY A 294 -5.08 1.04 1.26
N ALA A 295 -5.13 1.94 0.27
CA ALA A 295 -3.96 2.66 -0.25
C ALA A 295 -3.93 4.11 0.21
N ILE A 296 -2.75 4.66 0.47
CA ILE A 296 -2.52 6.09 0.67
C ILE A 296 -2.74 6.81 -0.67
N ILE A 297 -3.30 8.02 -0.66
CA ILE A 297 -3.53 8.80 -1.88
C ILE A 297 -2.62 10.02 -1.88
N ALA A 298 -1.80 10.16 -2.93
CA ALA A 298 -0.83 11.23 -3.11
C ALA A 298 -1.11 12.01 -4.40
N ASN A 299 -1.24 13.33 -4.27
CA ASN A 299 -1.55 14.26 -5.34
C ASN A 299 -0.53 15.42 -5.40
N GLY A 300 -0.48 16.11 -6.55
CA GLY A 300 0.29 17.33 -6.82
C GLY A 300 -0.61 18.51 -7.20
N HIS A 301 -0.28 19.19 -8.31
CA HIS A 301 -1.03 20.25 -8.98
C HIS A 301 -1.13 21.58 -8.20
N TRP A 302 -1.53 21.52 -6.94
CA TRP A 302 -1.55 22.72 -6.09
C TRP A 302 -0.22 22.90 -5.37
N HIS A 303 0.39 24.07 -5.53
CA HIS A 303 1.74 24.37 -5.03
C HIS A 303 1.74 24.66 -3.53
N TYR A 304 1.17 23.75 -2.77
CA TYR A 304 1.15 23.75 -1.30
C TYR A 304 1.17 22.32 -0.75
N TYR A 305 1.31 22.20 0.55
CA TYR A 305 1.06 20.94 1.24
C TYR A 305 -0.28 20.99 1.94
N ALA A 306 -1.09 19.96 1.76
CA ALA A 306 -2.32 19.76 2.51
C ALA A 306 -2.54 18.26 2.76
N ARG A 307 -3.19 17.93 3.88
CA ARG A 307 -3.43 16.53 4.24
C ARG A 307 -4.75 16.38 5.00
N SER A 308 -5.59 15.45 4.57
CA SER A 308 -6.82 15.09 5.28
C SER A 308 -6.53 14.30 6.57
N GLN A 309 -7.56 14.10 7.39
CA GLN A 309 -7.61 13.02 8.37
C GLN A 309 -7.82 11.67 7.67
N THR A 310 -7.87 10.58 8.43
CA THR A 310 -8.32 9.29 7.89
C THR A 310 -9.81 9.37 7.59
N LEU A 311 -10.19 9.17 6.33
CA LEU A 311 -11.57 9.26 5.83
C LEU A 311 -12.08 7.86 5.48
N ILE A 312 -13.37 7.65 5.73
CA ILE A 312 -14.14 6.48 5.30
C ILE A 312 -15.09 6.80 4.14
N ASN A 313 -15.22 8.07 3.77
CA ASN A 313 -15.98 8.53 2.62
C ASN A 313 -15.39 9.87 2.14
N PHE A 314 -14.96 9.94 0.89
CA PHE A 314 -14.36 11.14 0.31
C PHE A 314 -15.40 12.16 -0.13
N GLU A 315 -16.54 11.73 -0.69
CA GLU A 315 -17.58 12.63 -1.18
C GLU A 315 -18.14 13.52 -0.07
N ASN A 316 -18.42 12.93 1.09
CA ASN A 316 -18.98 13.63 2.25
C ASN A 316 -17.92 13.93 3.31
N GLN A 317 -16.67 13.62 3.06
CA GLN A 317 -15.50 13.86 3.93
C GLN A 317 -15.69 13.34 5.35
N ILE A 318 -16.24 12.14 5.46
CA ILE A 318 -16.52 11.50 6.75
C ILE A 318 -15.22 10.94 7.32
N VAL A 319 -14.79 11.55 8.43
CA VAL A 319 -13.64 11.04 9.21
C VAL A 319 -13.98 9.70 9.83
N ASP A 320 -13.02 8.79 9.87
CA ASP A 320 -13.16 7.48 10.51
C ASP A 320 -13.51 7.67 12.01
N PRO A 321 -14.73 7.30 12.45
CA PRO A 321 -15.15 7.51 13.83
C PRO A 321 -14.36 6.66 14.85
N GLU A 322 -13.69 5.61 14.38
CA GLU A 322 -12.79 4.80 15.20
C GLU A 322 -11.37 5.39 15.29
N TRP A 323 -11.08 6.45 14.50
CA TRP A 323 -9.74 7.03 14.40
C TRP A 323 -9.77 8.55 14.24
N LEU A 324 -10.08 9.25 15.31
CA LEU A 324 -10.28 10.72 15.34
C LEU A 324 -8.98 11.52 15.59
N GLU A 325 -7.84 10.87 15.70
CA GLU A 325 -6.55 11.52 15.98
C GLU A 325 -6.03 12.29 14.75
N PRO A 326 -6.03 13.63 14.75
CA PRO A 326 -5.69 14.40 13.55
C PRO A 326 -4.21 14.36 13.17
N ASN A 327 -3.35 13.97 14.10
CA ASN A 327 -1.89 13.90 13.92
C ASN A 327 -1.36 12.46 13.74
N LYS A 328 -2.23 11.47 13.82
CA LYS A 328 -1.92 10.07 13.53
C LYS A 328 -2.84 9.61 12.42
N LEU A 329 -2.29 9.02 11.39
CA LEU A 329 -3.05 8.52 10.27
C LEU A 329 -3.16 7.00 10.34
N ARG A 330 -4.29 6.49 9.91
CA ARG A 330 -4.54 5.06 9.78
C ARG A 330 -4.90 4.76 8.34
N VAL A 331 -4.33 3.68 7.83
CA VAL A 331 -4.64 3.15 6.50
C VAL A 331 -5.07 1.71 6.67
N LYS A 332 -6.25 1.39 6.19
CA LYS A 332 -6.82 0.04 6.11
C LYS A 332 -7.81 -0.01 4.95
N GLU A 333 -8.25 -1.18 4.56
CA GLU A 333 -9.37 -1.32 3.63
C GLU A 333 -10.60 -0.57 4.14
N GLY A 334 -11.18 0.26 3.28
CA GLY A 334 -12.31 1.13 3.60
C GLY A 334 -11.98 2.41 4.37
N ALA A 335 -10.71 2.67 4.72
CA ALA A 335 -10.32 3.91 5.39
C ALA A 335 -8.88 4.32 5.05
N THR A 336 -8.70 5.56 4.57
CA THR A 336 -7.39 6.12 4.22
C THR A 336 -7.39 7.64 4.30
N PHE A 337 -6.28 8.24 3.93
CA PHE A 337 -6.13 9.69 3.81
C PHE A 337 -5.57 10.06 2.44
N THR A 338 -5.81 11.32 2.05
CA THR A 338 -5.18 11.93 0.90
C THR A 338 -4.31 13.11 1.33
N PHE A 339 -3.27 13.38 0.55
CA PHE A 339 -2.46 14.57 0.70
C PHE A 339 -2.02 15.13 -0.64
N ILE A 340 -1.80 16.44 -0.67
CA ILE A 340 -1.24 17.22 -1.75
C ILE A 340 0.19 17.58 -1.36
N SER A 341 1.14 17.41 -2.26
CA SER A 341 2.56 17.73 -2.04
C SER A 341 3.17 18.41 -3.27
N GLY A 342 2.55 19.52 -3.72
CA GLY A 342 3.04 20.34 -4.84
C GLY A 342 4.14 21.30 -4.45
N LEU A 343 5.09 20.86 -3.63
CA LEU A 343 6.19 21.67 -3.09
C LEU A 343 7.55 21.29 -3.72
N GLY A 344 7.55 20.80 -4.96
CA GLY A 344 8.75 20.38 -5.67
C GLY A 344 9.72 21.51 -6.02
N GLY A 345 9.26 22.77 -6.04
CA GLY A 345 10.17 23.92 -6.18
C GLY A 345 9.74 25.04 -7.11
N ILE A 346 8.61 24.92 -7.84
CA ILE A 346 8.21 25.99 -8.77
C ILE A 346 7.86 27.29 -8.01
N ASN A 347 6.95 27.26 -7.10
CA ASN A 347 6.55 28.33 -6.17
C ASN A 347 5.65 27.73 -5.08
N ILE A 348 5.31 28.53 -4.07
CA ILE A 348 4.33 28.17 -3.05
C ILE A 348 3.15 29.11 -3.21
N GLU A 349 1.95 28.56 -3.22
CA GLU A 349 0.71 29.31 -3.38
C GLU A 349 0.08 29.70 -2.04
N PRO A 350 -0.68 30.80 -2.00
CA PRO A 350 -1.45 31.18 -0.82
C PRO A 350 -2.77 30.41 -0.76
N GLN A 351 -3.31 30.25 0.44
CA GLN A 351 -4.64 29.69 0.70
C GLN A 351 -5.75 30.73 0.53
N LYS A 352 -5.81 31.41 -0.60
CA LYS A 352 -6.60 32.64 -0.80
C LYS A 352 -8.08 32.52 -0.49
N ASP A 353 -8.69 31.40 -0.82
CA ASP A 353 -10.15 31.26 -0.87
C ASP A 353 -10.72 30.48 0.32
N CYS A 354 -9.87 29.95 1.19
CA CYS A 354 -10.26 29.11 2.31
C CYS A 354 -10.12 29.76 3.69
N LEU A 355 -9.51 30.95 3.80
CA LEU A 355 -9.35 31.69 5.05
C LEU A 355 -10.02 33.08 4.96
N PRO A 356 -10.66 33.56 6.04
CA PRO A 356 -10.91 32.95 7.36
C PRO A 356 -12.16 32.07 7.46
N SER A 357 -12.87 31.87 6.38
CA SER A 357 -14.11 31.09 6.34
C SER A 357 -14.10 30.24 5.06
N PRO A 358 -14.55 28.99 5.09
CA PRO A 358 -14.61 28.17 3.90
C PRO A 358 -15.47 28.86 2.82
N ALA A 359 -14.81 29.31 1.76
CA ALA A 359 -15.45 29.79 0.56
C ALA A 359 -16.00 28.60 -0.26
N LYS A 360 -16.78 28.87 -1.30
CA LYS A 360 -17.23 27.81 -2.21
C LYS A 360 -16.02 27.02 -2.72
N GLY A 361 -16.03 25.72 -2.45
CA GLY A 361 -14.93 24.81 -2.84
C GLY A 361 -14.03 24.39 -1.69
N CYS A 362 -13.99 25.09 -0.59
CA CYS A 362 -13.22 24.74 0.60
C CYS A 362 -14.08 23.92 1.56
N HIS A 363 -14.34 22.69 1.22
CA HIS A 363 -15.24 21.82 2.00
C HIS A 363 -14.53 20.93 3.00
N VAL A 364 -13.19 21.05 3.11
CA VAL A 364 -12.39 20.15 3.92
C VAL A 364 -11.84 20.87 5.13
N GLU A 365 -12.10 20.35 6.32
CA GLU A 365 -11.27 20.63 7.48
C GLU A 365 -9.95 19.84 7.34
N TRP A 366 -9.00 20.39 6.60
CA TRP A 366 -7.68 19.82 6.49
C TRP A 366 -6.90 20.03 7.79
N PRO A 367 -6.47 19.00 8.46
CA PRO A 367 -5.79 19.14 9.75
C PRO A 367 -4.34 19.64 9.61
N LYS A 368 -3.79 19.65 8.41
CA LYS A 368 -2.44 20.15 8.13
C LYS A 368 -2.39 20.87 6.79
N PHE A 369 -1.79 22.06 6.84
CA PHE A 369 -1.51 22.91 5.69
C PHE A 369 -0.11 23.49 5.78
N TYR A 370 0.45 23.84 4.63
CA TYR A 370 1.60 24.70 4.46
C TYR A 370 1.43 25.50 3.17
N THR A 371 1.23 26.81 3.28
CA THR A 371 1.01 27.77 2.20
C THR A 371 1.84 29.03 2.47
N THR A 372 1.89 29.99 1.51
CA THR A 372 2.67 31.23 1.71
C THR A 372 2.11 32.20 2.74
N ASP A 373 0.87 32.04 3.13
CA ASP A 373 0.15 32.94 4.05
C ASP A 373 -0.02 32.34 5.47
N GLN A 374 0.83 31.36 5.81
CA GLN A 374 0.97 30.80 7.16
C GLN A 374 2.29 31.15 7.83
#